data_0f6fe1df19ede6f08416c18d6dd9a9c8
#
_entry.id   0f6fe1df19ede6f08416c18d6dd9a9c8
#
_cell.length_a   1.000
_cell.length_b   1.000
_cell.length_c   1.000
_cell.angle_alpha   90.00
_cell.angle_beta   90.00
_cell.angle_gamma   90.00
#
_symmetry.space_group_name_H-M   'P 1'
#
loop_
_entity.id
_entity.type
_entity.pdbx_description
1 polymer ?
#
loop_
_entity_poly.entity_id
_entity_poly.type
_entity_poly.pdbx_seq_one_letter_code
_entity_poly.pdbx_strand_id
1 'polypeptide(L)'
;MAENRYNSSNLLYTFDLESVDNIMQILASQLKARRLERGLSREALSMMSGVPVPTITKFEQQAVLSLKQYVALCKALGYKQQIKSVMQDPIYHTMEELETIQKNKQRKHGRNTFDK
;
A
#
# COMPACT_ATOMS: atom_id res chain seq x y z
N MET A 1 7.61 21.56 6.36
CA MET A 1 6.96 21.77 6.43
C MET A 1 6.27 21.63 6.87
N ALA A 2 6.13 21.54 6.93
CA ALA A 2 5.32 21.56 7.26
C ALA A 2 4.61 21.61 7.81
N GLU A 3 4.37 21.95 8.07
CA GLU A 3 3.67 22.03 8.57
C GLU A 3 2.82 22.16 8.67
N ASN A 4 2.44 22.65 8.94
CA ASN A 4 1.45 22.86 8.98
C ASN A 4 0.83 22.29 8.52
N ARG A 5 0.74 22.09 8.27
CA ARG A 5 0.29 21.45 7.48
C ARG A 5 -0.89 21.20 7.66
N TYR A 6 -1.61 21.69 8.21
CA TYR A 6 -2.71 21.37 8.40
C TYR A 6 -3.69 22.26 8.52
N ASN A 7 -3.80 23.17 8.35
CA ASN A 7 -4.74 23.88 8.24
C ASN A 7 -4.78 24.14 7.00
N SER A 8 -4.11 24.59 6.67
CA SER A 8 -4.02 24.32 5.39
C SER A 8 -3.64 22.96 5.31
N SER A 9 -3.73 22.31 6.30
CA SER A 9 -3.47 20.96 6.31
C SER A 9 -4.46 20.17 5.54
N ASN A 10 -5.64 20.60 5.34
CA ASN A 10 -6.55 19.92 4.46
C ASN A 10 -5.98 19.79 3.06
N LEU A 11 -5.22 20.78 2.65
CA LEU A 11 -4.59 20.75 1.38
C LEU A 11 -3.58 19.63 1.29
N LEU A 12 -2.89 19.35 2.39
CA LEU A 12 -1.92 18.27 2.41
C LEU A 12 -2.57 16.91 2.28
N TYR A 13 -3.77 16.74 2.80
CA TYR A 13 -4.49 15.49 2.60
C TYR A 13 -4.96 15.35 1.17
N THR A 14 -5.24 16.47 0.52
CA THR A 14 -5.73 16.46 -0.85
C THR A 14 -4.60 16.28 -1.84
N PHE A 15 -3.45 16.88 -1.57
CA PHE A 15 -2.30 16.85 -2.46
C PHE A 15 -1.16 16.13 -1.80
N ASP A 16 -1.10 14.84 -2.05
CA ASP A 16 0.01 14.04 -1.59
C ASP A 16 1.10 14.16 -2.63
N LEU A 17 2.22 14.74 -2.23
CA LEU A 17 3.31 15.00 -3.16
C LEU A 17 4.22 13.80 -3.39
N GLU A 18 4.07 12.75 -2.60
CA GLU A 18 4.88 11.56 -2.80
C GLU A 18 4.34 10.77 -3.98
N SER A 19 5.22 10.37 -4.89
CA SER A 19 4.77 9.67 -6.09
C SER A 19 4.45 8.21 -5.81
N VAL A 20 3.63 7.63 -6.66
CA VAL A 20 3.35 6.19 -6.61
C VAL A 20 4.65 5.41 -6.81
N ASP A 21 5.51 5.86 -7.72
CA ASP A 21 6.78 5.17 -7.96
C ASP A 21 7.65 5.18 -6.72
N ASN A 22 7.67 6.28 -5.98
CA ASN A 22 8.44 6.33 -4.75
C ASN A 22 7.91 5.34 -3.72
N ILE A 23 6.59 5.23 -3.61
CA ILE A 23 5.99 4.26 -2.71
C ILE A 23 6.33 2.85 -3.13
N MET A 24 6.32 2.56 -4.44
CA MET A 24 6.70 1.24 -4.93
C MET A 24 8.15 0.91 -4.57
N GLN A 25 9.05 1.89 -4.65
CA GLN A 25 10.44 1.67 -4.26
C GLN A 25 10.56 1.36 -2.77
N ILE A 26 9.76 2.02 -1.95
CA ILE A 26 9.73 1.73 -0.52
C ILE A 26 9.29 0.29 -0.28
N LEU A 27 8.23 -0.14 -0.97
CA LEU A 27 7.73 -1.50 -0.82
C LEU A 27 8.77 -2.52 -1.26
N ALA A 28 9.47 -2.24 -2.36
CA ALA A 28 10.52 -3.14 -2.85
C ALA A 28 11.66 -3.26 -1.85
N SER A 29 12.07 -2.13 -1.26
CA SER A 29 13.13 -2.12 -0.26
C SER A 29 12.70 -2.88 0.99
N GLN A 30 11.46 -2.73 1.40
CA GLN A 30 10.94 -3.43 2.56
C GLN A 30 10.90 -4.93 2.33
N LEU A 31 10.49 -5.34 1.13
CA LEU A 31 10.47 -6.77 0.82
C LEU A 31 11.87 -7.36 0.91
N LYS A 32 12.84 -6.67 0.29
CA LYS A 32 14.21 -7.15 0.33
C LYS A 32 14.72 -7.25 1.77
N ALA A 33 14.42 -6.23 2.59
CA ALA A 33 14.86 -6.24 3.98
C ALA A 33 14.25 -7.40 4.76
N ARG A 34 12.95 -7.64 4.57
CA ARG A 34 12.29 -8.74 5.28
C ARG A 34 12.79 -10.09 4.80
N ARG A 35 13.10 -10.21 3.53
CA ARG A 35 13.68 -11.44 3.00
C ARG A 35 15.05 -11.73 3.60
N LEU A 36 15.92 -10.72 3.58
CA LEU A 36 17.30 -10.89 4.03
C LEU A 36 17.39 -11.14 5.52
N GLU A 37 16.58 -10.46 6.33
CA GLU A 37 16.63 -10.68 7.78
C GLU A 37 16.24 -12.09 8.16
N ARG A 38 15.50 -12.78 7.29
CA ARG A 38 15.16 -14.19 7.53
C ARG A 38 16.17 -15.14 6.89
N GLY A 39 17.22 -14.59 6.32
CA GLY A 39 18.25 -15.41 5.71
C GLY A 39 17.82 -16.09 4.41
N LEU A 40 16.81 -15.58 3.74
CA LEU A 40 16.28 -16.23 2.55
C LEU A 40 16.93 -15.71 1.29
N SER A 41 17.36 -16.63 0.43
CA SER A 41 17.74 -16.28 -0.93
C SER A 41 16.48 -15.99 -1.74
N ARG A 42 16.67 -15.38 -2.93
CA ARG A 42 15.56 -15.20 -3.85
C ARG A 42 14.96 -16.54 -4.27
N GLU A 43 15.84 -17.54 -4.45
CA GLU A 43 15.39 -18.89 -4.79
C GLU A 43 14.50 -19.47 -3.70
N ALA A 44 14.90 -19.31 -2.44
CA ALA A 44 14.11 -19.81 -1.34
C ALA A 44 12.74 -19.11 -1.27
N LEU A 45 12.74 -17.79 -1.44
CA LEU A 45 11.48 -17.05 -1.42
C LEU A 45 10.61 -17.44 -2.61
N SER A 46 11.22 -17.68 -3.76
CA SER A 46 10.49 -18.14 -4.94
C SER A 46 9.78 -19.46 -4.66
N MET A 47 10.47 -20.41 -4.03
CA MET A 47 9.87 -21.70 -3.69
C MET A 47 8.73 -21.54 -2.70
N MET A 48 8.88 -20.64 -1.74
CA MET A 48 7.84 -20.43 -0.73
C MET A 48 6.62 -19.74 -1.29
N SER A 49 6.82 -18.81 -2.21
CA SER A 49 5.74 -17.92 -2.68
C SER A 49 5.14 -18.36 -4.00
N GLY A 50 5.85 -19.12 -4.78
CA GLY A 50 5.44 -19.43 -6.15
C GLY A 50 5.73 -18.31 -7.14
N VAL A 51 6.40 -17.24 -6.71
CA VAL A 51 6.77 -16.14 -7.60
C VAL A 51 8.14 -16.43 -8.20
N PRO A 52 8.29 -16.36 -9.52
CA PRO A 52 9.59 -16.71 -10.14
C PRO A 52 10.72 -15.79 -9.67
N VAL A 53 11.93 -16.37 -9.60
CA VAL A 53 13.11 -15.60 -9.19
C VAL A 53 13.30 -14.33 -10.03
N PRO A 54 13.20 -14.38 -11.36
CA PRO A 54 13.37 -13.14 -12.15
C PRO A 54 12.36 -12.07 -11.78
N THR A 55 11.16 -12.46 -11.41
CA THR A 55 10.12 -11.51 -10.99
C THR A 55 10.49 -10.86 -9.66
N ILE A 56 10.99 -11.67 -8.71
CA ILE A 56 11.44 -11.13 -7.42
C ILE A 56 12.60 -10.17 -7.63
N THR A 57 13.57 -10.56 -8.47
CA THR A 57 14.71 -9.72 -8.76
C THR A 57 14.27 -8.39 -9.38
N LYS A 58 13.35 -8.45 -10.34
CA LYS A 58 12.87 -7.25 -10.99
C LYS A 58 12.16 -6.33 -10.00
N PHE A 59 11.38 -6.91 -9.10
CA PHE A 59 10.70 -6.09 -8.09
C PHE A 59 11.72 -5.40 -7.18
N GLU A 60 12.71 -6.14 -6.70
CA GLU A 60 13.70 -5.56 -5.77
C GLU A 60 14.54 -4.49 -6.45
N GLN A 61 14.83 -4.63 -7.73
CA GLN A 61 15.70 -3.71 -8.44
C GLN A 61 14.95 -2.59 -9.15
N GLN A 62 13.75 -2.84 -9.62
CA GLN A 62 13.01 -1.88 -10.45
C GLN A 62 11.65 -1.51 -9.88
N ALA A 63 11.26 -2.10 -8.76
CA ALA A 63 10.01 -1.77 -8.07
C ALA A 63 8.78 -1.95 -8.96
N VAL A 64 8.76 -3.01 -9.77
CA VAL A 64 7.62 -3.34 -10.63
C VAL A 64 7.13 -4.74 -10.28
N LEU A 65 5.83 -4.87 -9.99
CA LEU A 65 5.27 -6.14 -9.58
C LEU A 65 3.75 -6.08 -9.67
N SER A 66 3.13 -7.19 -10.05
CA SER A 66 1.68 -7.24 -10.00
C SER A 66 1.20 -7.34 -8.55
N LEU A 67 0.00 -6.89 -8.30
CA LEU A 67 -0.57 -6.98 -6.96
C LEU A 67 -0.68 -8.42 -6.50
N LYS A 68 -1.09 -9.31 -7.39
CA LYS A 68 -1.23 -10.73 -7.04
C LYS A 68 0.10 -11.31 -6.57
N GLN A 69 1.18 -10.98 -7.27
CA GLN A 69 2.49 -11.47 -6.90
C GLN A 69 2.98 -10.84 -5.60
N TYR A 70 2.66 -9.55 -5.39
CA TYR A 70 3.00 -8.90 -4.13
C TYR A 70 2.29 -9.58 -2.95
N VAL A 71 1.01 -9.91 -3.13
CA VAL A 71 0.26 -10.62 -2.09
C VAL A 71 0.90 -11.97 -1.80
N ALA A 72 1.34 -12.69 -2.84
CA ALA A 72 1.99 -13.99 -2.65
C ALA A 72 3.29 -13.85 -1.87
N LEU A 73 4.08 -12.81 -2.16
CA LEU A 73 5.33 -12.57 -1.44
C LEU A 73 5.04 -12.18 0.01
N CYS A 74 4.07 -11.33 0.24
CA CYS A 74 3.68 -10.94 1.60
C CYS A 74 3.24 -12.15 2.40
N LYS A 75 2.41 -13.00 1.79
CA LYS A 75 1.94 -14.20 2.49
C LYS A 75 3.12 -15.11 2.86
N ALA A 76 4.06 -15.29 1.94
CA ALA A 76 5.20 -16.16 2.19
C ALA A 76 6.08 -15.63 3.32
N LEU A 77 6.16 -14.31 3.48
CA LEU A 77 6.98 -13.70 4.53
C LEU A 77 6.22 -13.48 5.84
N GLY A 78 4.97 -13.91 5.91
CA GLY A 78 4.21 -13.82 7.14
C GLY A 78 3.42 -12.53 7.31
N TYR A 79 3.21 -11.80 6.23
CA TYR A 79 2.51 -10.51 6.26
C TYR A 79 1.08 -10.59 5.75
N LYS A 80 0.47 -11.78 5.85
CA LYS A 80 -0.89 -11.97 5.35
C LYS A 80 -1.89 -11.02 6.02
N GLN A 81 -1.81 -10.89 7.35
CA GLN A 81 -2.77 -10.05 8.05
C GLN A 81 -2.56 -8.58 7.72
N GLN A 82 -1.31 -8.16 7.61
CA GLN A 82 -1.00 -6.77 7.28
C GLN A 82 -1.53 -6.39 5.91
N ILE A 83 -1.35 -7.26 4.91
CA ILE A 83 -1.83 -6.94 3.57
C ILE A 83 -3.36 -6.96 3.51
N LYS A 84 -4.00 -7.83 4.28
CA LYS A 84 -5.46 -7.88 4.33
C LYS A 84 -6.06 -6.66 4.99
N SER A 85 -5.31 -5.99 5.85
CA SER A 85 -5.85 -4.88 6.64
C SER A 85 -5.52 -3.52 6.07
N VAL A 86 -4.92 -3.45 4.88
CA VAL A 86 -4.50 -2.16 4.32
C VAL A 86 -5.67 -1.18 4.24
N MET A 87 -6.85 -1.62 3.82
CA MET A 87 -8.01 -0.75 3.76
C MET A 87 -9.18 -1.33 4.57
N GLN A 88 -8.83 -2.03 5.67
CA GLN A 88 -9.86 -2.68 6.46
C GLN A 88 -10.80 -1.68 7.13
N ASP A 89 -10.24 -0.61 7.65
CA ASP A 89 -11.02 0.39 8.35
C ASP A 89 -10.98 1.70 7.59
N PRO A 90 -12.09 2.44 7.62
CA PRO A 90 -12.09 3.77 6.99
C PRO A 90 -11.08 4.68 7.67
N ILE A 91 -10.46 5.55 6.90
CA ILE A 91 -9.58 6.58 7.42
C ILE A 91 -10.28 7.92 7.24
N TYR A 92 -10.25 8.73 8.29
CA TYR A 92 -10.80 10.08 8.22
C TYR A 92 -9.95 11.01 9.09
N HIS A 93 -9.92 12.27 8.71
CA HIS A 93 -9.11 13.26 9.41
C HIS A 93 -9.95 14.36 10.03
N THR A 94 -11.23 14.44 9.69
CA THR A 94 -12.12 15.46 10.21
C THR A 94 -13.46 14.83 10.57
N MET A 95 -14.21 15.53 11.40
CA MET A 95 -15.55 15.06 11.74
C MET A 95 -16.46 15.05 10.52
N GLU A 96 -16.26 15.99 9.60
CA GLU A 96 -17.03 16.00 8.37
C GLU A 96 -16.81 14.75 7.56
N GLU A 97 -15.55 14.30 7.47
CA GLU A 97 -15.24 13.07 6.76
C GLU A 97 -15.88 11.87 7.44
N LEU A 98 -15.82 11.83 8.77
CA LEU A 98 -16.45 10.73 9.49
C LEU A 98 -17.96 10.71 9.25
N GLU A 99 -18.59 11.87 9.28
CA GLU A 99 -20.03 11.95 9.02
C GLU A 99 -20.36 11.48 7.61
N THR A 100 -19.52 11.83 6.64
CA THR A 100 -19.69 11.39 5.27
C THR A 100 -19.60 9.86 5.17
N ILE A 101 -18.61 9.28 5.84
CA ILE A 101 -18.44 7.83 5.85
C ILE A 101 -19.67 7.16 6.44
N GLN A 102 -20.15 7.66 7.59
CA GLN A 102 -21.31 7.07 8.25
C GLN A 102 -22.57 7.21 7.41
N LYS A 103 -22.72 8.37 6.75
CA LYS A 103 -23.87 8.62 5.91
C LYS A 103 -23.91 7.68 4.72
N ASN A 104 -22.76 7.34 4.17
CA ASN A 104 -22.67 6.59 2.92
C ASN A 104 -22.39 5.11 3.10
N LYS A 105 -22.31 4.59 4.31
CA LYS A 105 -21.86 3.23 4.53
C LYS A 105 -22.78 2.17 3.92
N GLN A 106 -24.03 2.53 3.63
CA GLN A 106 -24.97 1.59 3.02
C GLN A 106 -25.15 1.80 1.52
N ARG A 107 -24.41 2.74 0.95
CA ARG A 107 -24.58 3.02 -0.47
C ARG A 107 -24.04 1.87 -1.30
N LYS A 108 -24.72 1.59 -2.39
CA LYS A 108 -24.28 0.57 -3.35
C LYS A 108 -23.64 1.16 -4.58
N HIS A 109 -23.84 2.46 -4.82
CA HIS A 109 -23.30 3.14 -5.99
C HIS A 109 -22.65 4.44 -5.58
N GLY A 110 -21.53 4.73 -6.21
CA GLY A 110 -20.88 6.00 -6.00
C GLY A 110 -21.61 7.14 -6.69
N ARG A 111 -21.24 8.34 -6.30
CA ARG A 111 -21.71 9.55 -6.94
C ARG A 111 -20.50 10.22 -7.56
N ASN A 112 -20.74 10.95 -8.66
CA ASN A 112 -19.67 11.72 -9.25
C ASN A 112 -19.50 13.01 -8.43
N THR A 113 -18.64 12.95 -7.43
CA THR A 113 -18.53 14.03 -6.45
C THR A 113 -17.80 15.25 -7.00
N PHE A 114 -17.18 15.14 -8.13
CA PHE A 114 -16.54 16.29 -8.72
C PHE A 114 -17.52 17.19 -9.44
N ASP A 115 -18.73 16.71 -9.61
CA ASP A 115 -19.75 17.50 -10.24
C ASP A 115 -20.54 18.33 -9.27
N LYS A 116 -20.18 18.38 -8.05
CA LYS A 116 -20.94 19.08 -7.12
C LYS A 116 -20.53 20.16 -6.75
#